data_1a0d8616b19ca833e6d01829be9c6232
#
_entry.id   1a0d8616b19ca833e6d01829be9c6232
#
_cell.length_a   1.000
_cell.length_b   1.000
_cell.length_c   1.000
_cell.angle_alpha   90.00
_cell.angle_beta   90.00
_cell.angle_gamma   90.00
#
_symmetry.space_group_name_H-M   'P 1'
#
loop_
_entity.id
_entity.type
_entity.pdbx_description
1 polymer ?
#
loop_
_entity_poly.entity_id
_entity_poly.type
_entity_poly.pdbx_seq_one_letter_code
_entity_poly.pdbx_strand_id
1 'polypeptide(L)'
;MRPIFRRLALLTLTSLLAAALVLPSATSARSNRTATLERWAADTWESFVAMTNPATGLPSDNIAGSLDSATRSRYTSPTNIAMYIWSTLAARDLQIIKPREARDRIAATLDSLEAMERHEPSGQYWNWYDPDTLQKLTVWPADGSRVYPFASSVDNGWLASALLMVANEGVPQLRGQASELLDSMNFGCYYDAGVNQIRGGFWLPGDAPGGGAMGDYCGMGEQVLYTGHHYGSFNTEPRIASYIGIAMGDIPARHYFGGWRTFPDTCDWSWPETKPIGEWATYTVDGEEIDVFEGAYRYDDQLVVPTWGGSSFEAFMVPLVVPEEEWGPRSWGVTHPLYAETMIEYGLEEAEYGYWGFSPSSDPTVAGGYREYGIDYVGMEPNGYTSDVEKLTLANEGWDDPACPRPATEITDYGQGVVTPHAAAIALDFAPEAAFANLVALETDFPQLYGAGGFKDAINVATGQVADRYLSLDQGMFLAAVANELRNDRLQHYFSHGTVERALRPLMAVEEFGAGRIAE
;
A
#
# COMPACT_ATOMS: atom_id res chain seq x y z
N MET A 1 -45.56 34.43 34.10
CA MET A 1 -45.14 35.61 34.89
C MET A 1 -43.71 35.33 35.36
N ARG A 2 -42.76 36.06 34.80
CA ARG A 2 -41.35 36.03 35.23
C ARG A 2 -41.11 37.16 36.21
N PRO A 3 -40.29 37.05 37.24
CA PRO A 3 -39.65 38.19 37.87
C PRO A 3 -38.20 38.34 37.44
N ILE A 4 -37.89 39.55 37.08
CA ILE A 4 -36.57 40.13 36.77
C ILE A 4 -35.84 40.36 38.09
N PHE A 5 -34.62 39.84 38.22
CA PHE A 5 -33.68 40.28 39.27
C PHE A 5 -32.45 40.91 38.62
N ARG A 6 -32.32 42.23 38.80
CA ARG A 6 -31.09 43.00 38.62
C ARG A 6 -30.07 42.58 39.69
N ARG A 7 -28.84 42.33 39.27
CA ARG A 7 -27.69 42.33 40.20
C ARG A 7 -26.64 43.33 39.74
N LEU A 8 -26.21 44.11 40.70
CA LEU A 8 -25.20 45.14 40.65
C LEU A 8 -23.83 44.58 40.23
N ALA A 9 -23.10 45.43 39.49
CA ALA A 9 -21.70 45.24 39.18
C ALA A 9 -20.83 45.59 40.40
N LEU A 10 -19.94 44.65 40.79
CA LEU A 10 -18.77 44.96 41.60
C LEU A 10 -17.56 44.84 40.68
N LEU A 11 -16.87 45.97 40.46
CA LEU A 11 -15.57 46.03 39.83
C LEU A 11 -14.51 45.49 40.81
N THR A 12 -13.94 44.36 40.55
CA THR A 12 -12.67 43.93 41.10
C THR A 12 -11.62 43.98 40.00
N LEU A 13 -10.63 44.86 40.18
CA LEU A 13 -9.43 44.99 39.37
C LEU A 13 -8.56 43.73 39.64
N THR A 14 -8.57 42.73 38.77
CA THR A 14 -7.60 41.65 38.78
C THR A 14 -6.60 41.88 37.64
N SER A 15 -5.34 42.08 38.01
CA SER A 15 -4.18 42.17 37.13
C SER A 15 -4.08 40.88 36.29
N LEU A 16 -4.42 40.93 35.02
CA LEU A 16 -4.09 39.88 34.05
C LEU A 16 -2.62 39.97 33.74
N LEU A 17 -1.80 39.06 34.30
CA LEU A 17 -0.56 38.65 33.67
C LEU A 17 -0.93 37.96 32.35
N ALA A 18 -0.81 38.68 31.24
CA ALA A 18 -0.83 38.09 29.91
C ALA A 18 0.43 37.25 29.72
N ALA A 19 0.37 35.96 29.99
CA ALA A 19 1.33 35.03 29.42
C ALA A 19 1.14 35.07 27.91
N ALA A 20 1.99 35.80 27.20
CA ALA A 20 2.08 35.75 25.76
C ALA A 20 2.46 34.31 25.39
N LEU A 21 1.48 33.50 25.00
CA LEU A 21 1.69 32.29 24.23
C LEU A 21 2.33 32.75 22.91
N VAL A 22 3.66 32.64 22.82
CA VAL A 22 4.39 32.83 21.57
C VAL A 22 4.02 31.62 20.70
N LEU A 23 2.97 31.75 19.92
CA LEU A 23 2.71 30.80 18.83
C LEU A 23 3.92 30.84 17.90
N PRO A 24 4.54 29.70 17.58
CA PRO A 24 5.64 29.68 16.63
C PRO A 24 5.18 30.29 15.31
N SER A 25 6.03 31.09 14.67
CA SER A 25 5.69 31.62 13.34
C SER A 25 5.51 30.46 12.37
N ALA A 26 4.64 30.62 11.34
CA ALA A 26 4.42 29.57 10.32
C ALA A 26 5.73 29.06 9.71
N THR A 27 6.74 29.94 9.55
CA THR A 27 8.08 29.57 9.09
C THR A 27 8.80 28.65 10.09
N SER A 28 8.67 28.89 11.40
CA SER A 28 9.27 28.04 12.44
C SER A 28 8.59 26.68 12.52
N ALA A 29 7.25 26.63 12.40
CA ALA A 29 6.48 25.38 12.39
C ALA A 29 6.85 24.52 11.16
N ARG A 30 6.93 25.11 9.97
CA ARG A 30 7.35 24.42 8.74
C ARG A 30 8.78 23.89 8.83
N SER A 31 9.71 24.68 9.37
CA SER A 31 11.10 24.23 9.58
C SER A 31 11.19 23.05 10.53
N ASN A 32 10.36 23.04 11.59
CA ASN A 32 10.33 21.93 12.55
C ASN A 32 9.73 20.65 11.91
N ARG A 33 8.66 20.76 11.13
CA ARG A 33 8.06 19.64 10.39
C ARG A 33 9.10 19.00 9.45
N THR A 34 9.74 19.80 8.61
CA THR A 34 10.79 19.32 7.70
C THR A 34 11.90 18.58 8.44
N ALA A 35 12.44 19.15 9.53
CA ALA A 35 13.50 18.52 10.31
C ALA A 35 13.05 17.18 10.95
N THR A 36 11.79 17.08 11.36
CA THR A 36 11.23 15.84 11.90
C THR A 36 11.12 14.76 10.81
N LEU A 37 10.59 15.11 9.64
CA LEU A 37 10.50 14.19 8.50
C LEU A 37 11.89 13.73 8.03
N GLU A 38 12.86 14.63 7.95
CA GLU A 38 14.26 14.29 7.61
C GLU A 38 14.89 13.34 8.63
N ARG A 39 14.62 13.52 9.92
CA ARG A 39 15.06 12.60 10.98
C ARG A 39 14.40 11.23 10.82
N TRP A 40 13.08 11.17 10.69
CA TRP A 40 12.37 9.90 10.48
C TRP A 40 12.90 9.15 9.26
N ALA A 41 13.13 9.84 8.15
CA ALA A 41 13.71 9.24 6.95
C ALA A 41 15.13 8.68 7.19
N ALA A 42 15.98 9.43 7.89
CA ALA A 42 17.35 9.00 8.21
C ALA A 42 17.36 7.76 9.11
N ASP A 43 16.52 7.75 10.15
CA ASP A 43 16.41 6.62 11.06
C ASP A 43 15.80 5.38 10.36
N THR A 44 14.77 5.57 9.51
CA THR A 44 14.20 4.50 8.69
C THR A 44 15.25 3.89 7.75
N TRP A 45 16.13 4.71 7.17
CA TRP A 45 17.22 4.20 6.33
C TRP A 45 18.17 3.27 7.10
N GLU A 46 18.43 3.52 8.40
CA GLU A 46 19.26 2.64 9.22
C GLU A 46 18.67 1.22 9.35
N SER A 47 17.33 1.06 9.31
CA SER A 47 16.71 -0.27 9.28
C SER A 47 17.06 -1.02 7.99
N PHE A 48 17.06 -0.34 6.83
CA PHE A 48 17.49 -0.94 5.57
C PHE A 48 18.98 -1.29 5.57
N VAL A 49 19.84 -0.45 6.13
CA VAL A 49 21.27 -0.76 6.27
C VAL A 49 21.45 -2.04 7.09
N ALA A 50 20.68 -2.18 8.18
CA ALA A 50 20.75 -3.36 9.05
C ALA A 50 20.14 -4.62 8.40
N MET A 51 19.04 -4.48 7.65
CA MET A 51 18.38 -5.60 6.97
C MET A 51 19.12 -6.13 5.74
N THR A 52 19.92 -5.29 5.08
CA THR A 52 20.52 -5.64 3.79
C THR A 52 21.86 -6.37 3.95
N ASN A 53 22.04 -7.47 3.24
CA ASN A 53 23.35 -8.09 3.09
C ASN A 53 24.23 -7.25 2.15
N PRO A 54 25.34 -6.65 2.61
CA PRO A 54 26.14 -5.76 1.77
C PRO A 54 26.87 -6.47 0.62
N ALA A 55 27.01 -7.81 0.67
CA ALA A 55 27.67 -8.58 -0.38
C ALA A 55 26.74 -8.87 -1.56
N THR A 56 25.46 -9.04 -1.30
CA THR A 56 24.44 -9.32 -2.33
C THR A 56 23.59 -8.10 -2.67
N GLY A 57 23.55 -7.08 -1.80
CA GLY A 57 22.64 -5.95 -1.94
C GLY A 57 21.18 -6.34 -1.76
N LEU A 58 20.87 -7.53 -1.22
CA LEU A 58 19.50 -7.97 -0.99
C LEU A 58 19.08 -7.71 0.46
N PRO A 59 17.91 -7.09 0.68
CA PRO A 59 17.34 -6.94 2.00
C PRO A 59 16.71 -8.25 2.46
N SER A 60 16.72 -8.51 3.76
CA SER A 60 15.82 -9.46 4.40
C SER A 60 14.40 -8.89 4.46
N ASP A 61 13.41 -9.75 4.58
CA ASP A 61 12.01 -9.34 4.76
C ASP A 61 11.83 -8.52 6.03
N ASN A 62 12.45 -8.94 7.13
CA ASN A 62 12.36 -8.25 8.41
C ASN A 62 13.61 -8.39 9.28
N ILE A 63 13.69 -7.52 10.30
CA ILE A 63 14.71 -7.55 11.36
C ILE A 63 14.07 -7.15 12.70
N ALA A 64 14.58 -7.68 13.82
CA ALA A 64 14.12 -7.27 15.14
C ALA A 64 14.41 -5.78 15.43
N GLY A 65 13.63 -5.18 16.33
CA GLY A 65 13.77 -3.76 16.73
C GLY A 65 15.13 -3.38 17.28
N SER A 66 15.96 -4.36 17.67
CA SER A 66 17.36 -4.14 18.09
C SER A 66 18.31 -3.81 16.94
N LEU A 67 17.92 -4.03 15.68
CA LEU A 67 18.77 -3.94 14.48
C LEU A 67 19.98 -4.89 14.49
N ASP A 68 20.00 -5.91 15.37
CA ASP A 68 21.04 -6.92 15.34
C ASP A 68 20.93 -7.76 14.08
N SER A 69 21.95 -7.72 13.23
CA SER A 69 21.99 -8.46 11.96
C SER A 69 21.79 -9.99 12.11
N ALA A 70 22.05 -10.54 13.30
CA ALA A 70 21.76 -11.94 13.60
C ALA A 70 20.25 -12.25 13.68
N THR A 71 19.41 -11.22 13.78
CA THR A 71 17.94 -11.36 13.83
C THR A 71 17.26 -11.14 12.48
N ARG A 72 18.01 -10.91 11.41
CA ARG A 72 17.48 -10.81 10.05
C ARG A 72 16.74 -12.09 9.67
N SER A 73 15.58 -11.95 9.05
CA SER A 73 14.94 -13.09 8.41
C SER A 73 15.82 -13.63 7.28
N ARG A 74 15.76 -14.94 7.06
CA ARG A 74 16.54 -15.60 5.99
C ARG A 74 15.69 -15.79 4.73
N TYR A 75 14.87 -14.80 4.41
CA TYR A 75 14.06 -14.76 3.21
C TYR A 75 13.85 -13.33 2.75
N THR A 76 13.67 -13.17 1.45
CA THR A 76 13.32 -11.95 0.75
C THR A 76 12.40 -12.25 -0.42
N SER A 77 11.63 -11.26 -0.87
CA SER A 77 10.76 -11.33 -2.05
C SER A 77 11.15 -10.28 -3.09
N PRO A 78 10.63 -10.38 -4.33
CA PRO A 78 10.79 -9.32 -5.32
C PRO A 78 10.28 -7.96 -4.82
N THR A 79 9.20 -7.91 -4.04
CA THR A 79 8.71 -6.68 -3.39
C THR A 79 9.74 -6.09 -2.42
N ASN A 80 10.31 -6.90 -1.53
CA ASN A 80 11.32 -6.42 -0.58
C ASN A 80 12.54 -5.83 -1.30
N ILE A 81 12.97 -6.46 -2.40
CA ILE A 81 14.06 -5.97 -3.24
C ILE A 81 13.68 -4.63 -3.88
N ALA A 82 12.46 -4.49 -4.36
CA ALA A 82 11.93 -3.23 -4.89
C ALA A 82 11.97 -2.12 -3.83
N MET A 83 11.50 -2.42 -2.61
CA MET A 83 11.52 -1.47 -1.50
C MET A 83 12.93 -0.99 -1.17
N TYR A 84 13.92 -1.86 -1.23
CA TYR A 84 15.31 -1.48 -1.02
C TYR A 84 15.84 -0.55 -2.14
N ILE A 85 15.50 -0.82 -3.40
CA ILE A 85 15.88 0.05 -4.52
C ILE A 85 15.22 1.44 -4.35
N TRP A 86 13.92 1.52 -4.06
CA TRP A 86 13.21 2.78 -3.80
C TRP A 86 13.84 3.55 -2.66
N SER A 87 14.06 2.86 -1.54
CA SER A 87 14.63 3.45 -0.34
C SER A 87 16.04 3.95 -0.58
N THR A 88 16.82 3.27 -1.43
CA THR A 88 18.16 3.73 -1.84
C THR A 88 18.08 5.00 -2.68
N LEU A 89 17.10 5.10 -3.59
CA LEU A 89 16.86 6.32 -4.37
C LEU A 89 16.39 7.46 -3.46
N ALA A 90 15.43 7.19 -2.57
CA ALA A 90 14.94 8.14 -1.58
C ALA A 90 16.05 8.66 -0.66
N ALA A 91 16.86 7.77 -0.09
CA ALA A 91 17.98 8.14 0.80
C ALA A 91 19.02 9.01 0.08
N ARG A 92 19.29 8.75 -1.21
CA ARG A 92 20.15 9.61 -2.04
C ARG A 92 19.54 11.00 -2.21
N ASP A 93 18.26 11.09 -2.57
CA ASP A 93 17.60 12.35 -2.89
C ASP A 93 17.35 13.19 -1.65
N LEU A 94 17.19 12.57 -0.50
CA LEU A 94 17.18 13.18 0.82
C LEU A 94 18.60 13.52 1.34
N GLN A 95 19.65 13.16 0.60
CA GLN A 95 21.06 13.40 0.95
C GLN A 95 21.54 12.64 2.21
N ILE A 96 20.83 11.58 2.59
CA ILE A 96 21.24 10.66 3.68
C ILE A 96 22.48 9.89 3.25
N ILE A 97 22.52 9.45 1.99
CA ILE A 97 23.67 8.79 1.36
C ILE A 97 24.16 9.57 0.13
N LYS A 98 25.39 9.30 -0.26
CA LYS A 98 25.99 9.95 -1.44
C LYS A 98 25.53 9.26 -2.73
N PRO A 99 25.45 9.98 -3.88
CA PRO A 99 25.06 9.38 -5.18
C PRO A 99 25.92 8.17 -5.57
N ARG A 100 27.22 8.16 -5.23
CA ARG A 100 28.09 7.03 -5.51
C ARG A 100 27.69 5.80 -4.68
N GLU A 101 27.39 5.99 -3.41
CA GLU A 101 26.94 4.90 -2.54
C GLU A 101 25.62 4.30 -3.02
N ALA A 102 24.63 5.15 -3.36
CA ALA A 102 23.37 4.69 -3.91
C ALA A 102 23.57 3.85 -5.19
N ARG A 103 24.41 4.33 -6.10
CA ARG A 103 24.76 3.58 -7.30
C ARG A 103 25.39 2.22 -6.97
N ASP A 104 26.38 2.20 -6.06
CA ASP A 104 27.13 0.99 -5.74
C ASP A 104 26.20 -0.04 -5.04
N ARG A 105 25.24 0.40 -4.21
CA ARG A 105 24.22 -0.45 -3.57
C ARG A 105 23.25 -1.03 -4.60
N ILE A 106 22.68 -0.20 -5.48
CA ILE A 106 21.76 -0.67 -6.53
C ILE A 106 22.47 -1.60 -7.51
N ALA A 107 23.75 -1.33 -7.87
CA ALA A 107 24.52 -2.22 -8.73
C ALA A 107 24.64 -3.63 -8.12
N ALA A 108 24.96 -3.74 -6.83
CA ALA A 108 25.03 -5.04 -6.15
C ALA A 108 23.67 -5.77 -6.15
N THR A 109 22.55 -5.04 -6.01
CA THR A 109 21.21 -5.62 -6.12
C THR A 109 20.91 -6.12 -7.52
N LEU A 110 21.22 -5.35 -8.57
CA LEU A 110 21.01 -5.78 -9.96
C LEU A 110 21.89 -6.97 -10.35
N ASP A 111 23.17 -6.99 -9.91
CA ASP A 111 24.07 -8.15 -10.10
C ASP A 111 23.50 -9.42 -9.46
N SER A 112 22.87 -9.29 -8.28
CA SER A 112 22.20 -10.40 -7.61
C SER A 112 20.95 -10.86 -8.36
N LEU A 113 20.12 -9.95 -8.86
CA LEU A 113 18.96 -10.28 -9.68
C LEU A 113 19.33 -11.04 -10.94
N GLU A 114 20.43 -10.68 -11.61
CA GLU A 114 20.95 -11.45 -12.77
C GLU A 114 21.38 -12.87 -12.40
N ALA A 115 21.89 -13.06 -11.18
CA ALA A 115 22.38 -14.36 -10.71
C ALA A 115 21.29 -15.26 -10.11
N MET A 116 20.15 -14.68 -9.72
CA MET A 116 19.03 -15.42 -9.12
C MET A 116 18.30 -16.26 -10.16
N GLU A 117 17.90 -17.48 -9.74
CA GLU A 117 17.05 -18.35 -10.56
C GLU A 117 15.65 -17.71 -10.71
N ARG A 118 15.17 -17.62 -11.93
CA ARG A 118 13.82 -17.13 -12.26
C ARG A 118 13.13 -18.08 -13.22
N HIS A 119 11.86 -17.86 -13.47
CA HIS A 119 11.12 -18.58 -14.52
C HIS A 119 11.54 -18.05 -15.89
N GLU A 120 12.49 -18.73 -16.55
CA GLU A 120 13.11 -18.28 -17.78
C GLU A 120 12.11 -17.90 -18.91
N PRO A 121 11.03 -18.68 -19.17
CA PRO A 121 10.10 -18.33 -20.24
C PRO A 121 9.37 -17.01 -20.04
N SER A 122 9.07 -16.62 -18.79
CA SER A 122 8.35 -15.38 -18.47
C SER A 122 9.24 -14.28 -17.89
N GLY A 123 10.48 -14.60 -17.51
CA GLY A 123 11.39 -13.69 -16.82
C GLY A 123 11.00 -13.37 -15.38
N GLN A 124 9.93 -13.98 -14.85
CA GLN A 124 9.40 -13.67 -13.52
C GLN A 124 10.20 -14.33 -12.40
N TYR A 125 10.35 -13.63 -11.29
CA TYR A 125 11.05 -14.10 -10.09
C TYR A 125 10.10 -14.84 -9.16
N TRP A 126 10.68 -15.71 -8.31
CA TRP A 126 9.95 -16.52 -7.36
C TRP A 126 9.80 -15.84 -5.99
N ASN A 127 8.79 -16.16 -5.27
CA ASN A 127 8.70 -15.98 -3.83
C ASN A 127 9.03 -17.34 -3.19
N TRP A 128 10.10 -17.51 -2.43
CA TRP A 128 11.02 -16.57 -1.81
C TRP A 128 12.48 -16.93 -2.15
N TYR A 129 13.42 -16.05 -1.77
CA TYR A 129 14.87 -16.33 -1.88
C TYR A 129 15.57 -16.13 -0.54
N ASP A 130 16.69 -16.85 -0.34
CA ASP A 130 17.64 -16.56 0.74
C ASP A 130 18.51 -15.35 0.32
N PRO A 131 18.47 -14.21 1.05
CA PRO A 131 19.18 -12.99 0.66
C PRO A 131 20.71 -13.10 0.76
N ASP A 132 21.23 -14.11 1.48
CA ASP A 132 22.67 -14.33 1.64
C ASP A 132 23.23 -15.24 0.53
N THR A 133 22.46 -16.20 0.03
CA THR A 133 22.92 -17.21 -0.94
C THR A 133 22.29 -17.06 -2.32
N LEU A 134 21.31 -16.20 -2.51
CA LEU A 134 20.53 -15.97 -3.74
C LEU A 134 19.68 -17.19 -4.16
N GLN A 135 19.61 -18.23 -3.33
CA GLN A 135 18.91 -19.46 -3.68
C GLN A 135 17.40 -19.29 -3.46
N LYS A 136 16.63 -19.76 -4.42
CA LYS A 136 15.19 -19.93 -4.30
C LYS A 136 14.86 -20.88 -3.16
N LEU A 137 13.95 -20.49 -2.27
CA LEU A 137 13.54 -21.32 -1.14
C LEU A 137 12.54 -22.40 -1.57
N THR A 138 12.81 -23.62 -1.13
CA THR A 138 11.89 -24.76 -1.21
C THR A 138 11.50 -25.28 0.18
N VAL A 139 12.20 -24.77 1.20
CA VAL A 139 12.00 -25.08 2.61
C VAL A 139 12.05 -23.78 3.41
N TRP A 140 11.09 -23.61 4.31
CA TRP A 140 11.02 -22.41 5.14
C TRP A 140 12.13 -22.40 6.19
N PRO A 141 12.93 -21.33 6.28
CA PRO A 141 14.11 -21.33 7.17
C PRO A 141 13.79 -21.42 8.67
N ALA A 142 12.59 -20.99 9.07
CA ALA A 142 12.21 -20.90 10.48
C ALA A 142 11.81 -22.26 11.08
N ASP A 143 11.07 -23.09 10.32
CA ASP A 143 10.45 -24.31 10.84
C ASP A 143 10.66 -25.56 9.98
N GLY A 144 11.32 -25.41 8.81
CA GLY A 144 11.58 -26.52 7.88
C GLY A 144 10.34 -26.95 7.07
N SER A 145 9.23 -26.22 7.12
CA SER A 145 8.06 -26.49 6.30
C SER A 145 8.35 -26.30 4.81
N ARG A 146 7.58 -26.97 3.95
CA ARG A 146 7.74 -26.87 2.50
C ARG A 146 7.32 -25.49 2.00
N VAL A 147 8.16 -24.88 1.18
CA VAL A 147 7.82 -23.71 0.36
C VAL A 147 7.56 -24.17 -1.08
N TYR A 148 6.49 -23.70 -1.66
CA TYR A 148 6.18 -23.86 -3.08
C TYR A 148 6.58 -22.58 -3.79
N PRO A 149 7.68 -22.58 -4.60
CA PRO A 149 8.13 -21.37 -5.29
C PRO A 149 7.04 -20.80 -6.17
N PHE A 150 6.63 -19.58 -5.87
CA PHE A 150 5.47 -18.89 -6.45
C PHE A 150 5.92 -17.68 -7.26
N ALA A 151 5.58 -17.61 -8.53
CA ALA A 151 5.76 -16.41 -9.34
C ALA A 151 4.54 -15.48 -9.15
N SER A 152 4.62 -14.61 -8.16
CA SER A 152 3.58 -13.65 -7.81
C SER A 152 3.51 -12.52 -8.84
N SER A 153 2.33 -12.21 -9.36
CA SER A 153 2.16 -11.08 -10.29
C SER A 153 2.42 -9.74 -9.60
N VAL A 154 1.95 -9.57 -8.37
CA VAL A 154 2.10 -8.31 -7.62
C VAL A 154 3.54 -8.08 -7.19
N ASP A 155 4.22 -9.09 -6.62
CA ASP A 155 5.62 -8.92 -6.21
C ASP A 155 6.54 -8.60 -7.39
N ASN A 156 6.33 -9.28 -8.53
CA ASN A 156 7.06 -8.96 -9.75
C ASN A 156 6.66 -7.59 -10.32
N GLY A 157 5.42 -7.15 -10.14
CA GLY A 157 4.98 -5.79 -10.49
C GLY A 157 5.76 -4.72 -9.73
N TRP A 158 5.94 -4.91 -8.43
CA TRP A 158 6.75 -4.00 -7.62
C TRP A 158 8.23 -4.02 -8.02
N LEU A 159 8.81 -5.19 -8.26
CA LEU A 159 10.19 -5.28 -8.75
C LEU A 159 10.36 -4.56 -10.10
N ALA A 160 9.44 -4.79 -11.03
CA ALA A 160 9.45 -4.12 -12.33
C ALA A 160 9.33 -2.59 -12.19
N SER A 161 8.53 -2.09 -11.24
CA SER A 161 8.42 -0.66 -10.96
C SER A 161 9.76 -0.07 -10.52
N ALA A 162 10.48 -0.76 -9.64
CA ALA A 162 11.79 -0.31 -9.17
C ALA A 162 12.86 -0.36 -10.28
N LEU A 163 12.85 -1.41 -11.11
CA LEU A 163 13.74 -1.52 -12.28
C LEU A 163 13.47 -0.38 -13.27
N LEU A 164 12.20 -0.06 -13.51
CA LEU A 164 11.81 1.06 -14.38
C LEU A 164 12.29 2.42 -13.84
N MET A 165 12.20 2.66 -12.53
CA MET A 165 12.76 3.86 -11.91
C MET A 165 14.26 4.01 -12.15
N VAL A 166 15.01 2.91 -12.02
CA VAL A 166 16.46 2.91 -12.29
C VAL A 166 16.73 3.13 -13.79
N ALA A 167 15.97 2.45 -14.65
CA ALA A 167 16.09 2.55 -16.11
C ALA A 167 15.76 3.95 -16.63
N ASN A 168 14.78 4.65 -16.06
CA ASN A 168 14.38 5.99 -16.48
C ASN A 168 15.47 7.02 -16.10
N GLU A 169 15.50 7.44 -14.86
CA GLU A 169 16.40 8.52 -14.42
C GLU A 169 17.08 8.26 -13.07
N GLY A 170 16.65 7.19 -12.39
CA GLY A 170 17.10 6.92 -11.04
C GLY A 170 18.62 6.82 -10.92
N VAL A 171 19.25 5.97 -11.72
CA VAL A 171 20.71 5.80 -11.77
C VAL A 171 21.18 5.64 -13.22
N PRO A 172 21.53 6.72 -13.95
CA PRO A 172 21.84 6.66 -15.37
C PRO A 172 22.92 5.63 -15.78
N GLN A 173 23.88 5.34 -14.90
CA GLN A 173 24.95 4.38 -15.15
C GLN A 173 24.48 2.92 -15.18
N LEU A 174 23.33 2.64 -14.52
CA LEU A 174 22.76 1.30 -14.41
C LEU A 174 21.54 1.11 -15.34
N ARG A 175 21.23 2.11 -16.15
CA ARG A 175 20.06 2.10 -17.05
C ARG A 175 20.01 0.87 -17.93
N GLY A 176 21.12 0.50 -18.56
CA GLY A 176 21.17 -0.67 -19.46
C GLY A 176 20.83 -1.96 -18.74
N GLN A 177 21.50 -2.21 -17.62
CA GLN A 177 21.27 -3.41 -16.81
C GLN A 177 19.84 -3.51 -16.29
N ALA A 178 19.31 -2.41 -15.75
CA ALA A 178 17.92 -2.36 -15.28
C ALA A 178 16.91 -2.58 -16.41
N SER A 179 17.15 -1.99 -17.59
CA SER A 179 16.28 -2.19 -18.76
C SER A 179 16.34 -3.63 -19.27
N GLU A 180 17.50 -4.27 -19.33
CA GLU A 180 17.63 -5.67 -19.77
C GLU A 180 16.87 -6.63 -18.83
N LEU A 181 16.93 -6.40 -17.51
CA LEU A 181 16.16 -7.16 -16.54
C LEU A 181 14.66 -6.96 -16.74
N LEU A 182 14.21 -5.70 -16.84
CA LEU A 182 12.81 -5.33 -17.04
C LEU A 182 12.24 -5.89 -18.35
N ASP A 183 12.96 -5.69 -19.47
CA ASP A 183 12.53 -6.14 -20.81
C ASP A 183 12.41 -7.68 -20.91
N SER A 184 13.05 -8.42 -19.98
CA SER A 184 12.92 -9.86 -19.90
C SER A 184 11.65 -10.35 -19.20
N MET A 185 10.95 -9.46 -18.47
CA MET A 185 9.74 -9.79 -17.69
C MET A 185 8.49 -9.63 -18.57
N ASN A 186 7.70 -10.68 -18.74
CA ASN A 186 6.47 -10.67 -19.53
C ASN A 186 5.24 -10.79 -18.61
N PHE A 187 4.52 -9.68 -18.43
CA PHE A 187 3.32 -9.61 -17.61
C PHE A 187 2.08 -10.19 -18.28
N GLY A 188 2.08 -10.36 -19.61
CA GLY A 188 1.04 -11.05 -20.35
C GLY A 188 0.83 -12.49 -19.86
N CYS A 189 1.84 -13.09 -19.22
CA CYS A 189 1.75 -14.42 -18.63
C CYS A 189 0.73 -14.53 -17.48
N TYR A 190 0.34 -13.42 -16.86
CA TYR A 190 -0.68 -13.37 -15.82
C TYR A 190 -2.07 -13.01 -16.33
N TYR A 191 -2.17 -12.45 -17.54
CA TYR A 191 -3.41 -11.90 -18.08
C TYR A 191 -4.34 -12.96 -18.63
N ASP A 192 -5.52 -13.06 -18.03
CA ASP A 192 -6.63 -13.92 -18.48
C ASP A 192 -7.61 -13.09 -19.32
N ALA A 193 -7.51 -13.20 -20.63
CA ALA A 193 -8.36 -12.48 -21.57
C ALA A 193 -9.85 -12.89 -21.46
N GLY A 194 -10.14 -14.09 -20.91
CA GLY A 194 -11.50 -14.58 -20.74
C GLY A 194 -12.33 -13.79 -19.73
N VAL A 195 -11.66 -13.19 -18.75
CA VAL A 195 -12.28 -12.37 -17.69
C VAL A 195 -11.72 -10.94 -17.64
N ASN A 196 -10.77 -10.62 -18.51
CA ASN A 196 -10.09 -9.31 -18.59
C ASN A 196 -9.38 -8.92 -17.28
N GLN A 197 -8.80 -9.88 -16.55
CA GLN A 197 -8.13 -9.68 -15.27
C GLN A 197 -6.80 -10.43 -15.22
N ILE A 198 -5.92 -10.09 -14.26
CA ILE A 198 -4.70 -10.84 -13.98
C ILE A 198 -4.92 -11.83 -12.83
N ARG A 199 -4.27 -12.98 -12.91
CA ARG A 199 -4.22 -13.96 -11.82
C ARG A 199 -3.18 -13.56 -10.78
N GLY A 200 -3.35 -14.04 -9.56
CA GLY A 200 -2.43 -13.80 -8.45
C GLY A 200 -1.00 -14.24 -8.75
N GLY A 201 -0.84 -15.26 -9.56
CA GLY A 201 0.46 -15.79 -9.97
C GLY A 201 0.37 -17.25 -10.40
N PHE A 202 1.54 -17.92 -10.48
CA PHE A 202 1.61 -19.31 -10.87
C PHE A 202 2.72 -20.08 -10.17
N TRP A 203 2.62 -21.40 -10.20
CA TRP A 203 3.64 -22.38 -9.81
C TRP A 203 4.00 -23.26 -11.00
N LEU A 204 5.17 -23.89 -10.94
CA LEU A 204 5.49 -24.98 -11.87
C LEU A 204 4.62 -26.21 -11.55
N PRO A 205 4.18 -26.96 -12.58
CA PRO A 205 3.46 -28.21 -12.38
C PRO A 205 4.30 -29.20 -11.54
N GLY A 206 3.67 -29.79 -10.53
CA GLY A 206 4.37 -30.70 -9.60
C GLY A 206 5.07 -30.02 -8.43
N ASP A 207 5.19 -28.70 -8.44
CA ASP A 207 5.74 -27.89 -7.34
C ASP A 207 4.73 -26.84 -6.85
N ALA A 208 3.49 -27.25 -6.70
CA ALA A 208 2.36 -26.40 -6.31
C ALA A 208 1.65 -26.99 -5.08
N PRO A 209 0.98 -26.15 -4.25
CA PRO A 209 0.24 -26.61 -3.07
C PRO A 209 -1.04 -27.39 -3.41
N GLY A 210 -1.46 -27.38 -4.67
CA GLY A 210 -2.70 -27.97 -5.15
C GLY A 210 -3.75 -26.89 -5.46
N GLY A 211 -4.78 -27.28 -6.23
CA GLY A 211 -5.76 -26.33 -6.73
C GLY A 211 -5.22 -25.49 -7.91
N GLY A 212 -6.05 -24.56 -8.41
CA GLY A 212 -5.66 -23.68 -9.51
C GLY A 212 -6.02 -24.19 -10.89
N ALA A 213 -5.57 -23.48 -11.92
CA ALA A 213 -5.88 -23.74 -13.33
C ALA A 213 -4.61 -23.87 -14.16
N MET A 214 -4.52 -24.95 -14.95
CA MET A 214 -3.42 -25.11 -15.92
C MET A 214 -3.61 -24.15 -17.08
N GLY A 215 -2.55 -23.47 -17.50
CA GLY A 215 -2.61 -22.53 -18.60
C GLY A 215 -1.25 -22.08 -19.11
N ASP A 216 -1.28 -21.35 -20.23
CA ASP A 216 -0.14 -20.70 -20.88
C ASP A 216 -0.65 -19.39 -21.50
N TYR A 217 -0.82 -18.35 -20.67
CA TYR A 217 -1.48 -17.12 -21.09
C TYR A 217 -0.62 -16.23 -21.99
N CYS A 218 0.69 -16.33 -21.91
CA CYS A 218 1.59 -15.56 -22.77
C CYS A 218 2.14 -16.36 -23.96
N GLY A 219 1.68 -17.60 -24.15
CA GLY A 219 2.13 -18.42 -25.29
C GLY A 219 3.60 -18.84 -25.23
N MET A 220 4.13 -19.04 -24.03
CA MET A 220 5.53 -19.44 -23.81
C MET A 220 5.82 -20.91 -24.17
N GLY A 221 4.78 -21.68 -24.53
CA GLY A 221 4.90 -23.10 -24.89
C GLY A 221 5.01 -24.03 -23.69
N GLU A 222 4.91 -23.51 -22.47
CA GLU A 222 4.96 -24.24 -21.22
C GLU A 222 3.69 -24.00 -20.40
N GLN A 223 3.10 -25.12 -19.91
CA GLN A 223 1.92 -25.03 -19.04
C GLN A 223 2.36 -24.83 -17.59
N VAL A 224 1.83 -23.80 -16.94
CA VAL A 224 2.00 -23.55 -15.52
C VAL A 224 0.69 -23.70 -14.77
N LEU A 225 0.72 -23.85 -13.46
CA LEU A 225 -0.46 -23.90 -12.60
C LEU A 225 -0.74 -22.53 -11.99
N TYR A 226 -1.73 -21.83 -12.50
CA TYR A 226 -2.16 -20.54 -11.99
C TYR A 226 -2.97 -20.66 -10.70
N THR A 227 -2.97 -19.59 -9.89
CA THR A 227 -3.89 -19.43 -8.75
C THR A 227 -5.34 -19.58 -9.19
N GLY A 228 -6.21 -20.03 -8.28
CA GLY A 228 -7.66 -20.12 -8.55
C GLY A 228 -8.36 -18.76 -8.66
N HIS A 229 -7.77 -17.71 -8.09
CA HIS A 229 -8.33 -16.36 -8.05
C HIS A 229 -7.66 -15.42 -9.05
N HIS A 230 -8.38 -14.37 -9.43
CA HIS A 230 -7.88 -13.18 -10.11
C HIS A 230 -7.85 -12.01 -9.14
N TYR A 231 -6.99 -11.03 -9.40
CA TYR A 231 -7.05 -9.73 -8.75
C TYR A 231 -8.17 -8.89 -9.40
N GLY A 232 -9.37 -9.02 -8.85
CA GLY A 232 -10.58 -8.37 -9.38
C GLY A 232 -10.85 -7.00 -8.79
N SER A 233 -10.52 -6.76 -7.52
CA SER A 233 -10.66 -5.43 -6.90
C SER A 233 -9.72 -4.42 -7.55
N PHE A 234 -10.25 -3.24 -7.92
CA PHE A 234 -9.48 -2.26 -8.67
C PHE A 234 -8.63 -1.36 -7.74
N ASN A 235 -9.21 -0.87 -6.64
CA ASN A 235 -8.48 -0.07 -5.66
C ASN A 235 -7.70 -0.99 -4.71
N THR A 236 -6.68 -1.66 -5.24
CA THR A 236 -5.83 -2.57 -4.48
C THR A 236 -4.40 -2.55 -5.03
N GLU A 237 -3.42 -2.93 -4.23
CA GLU A 237 -2.00 -2.84 -4.61
C GLU A 237 -1.62 -3.63 -5.88
N PRO A 238 -2.23 -4.80 -6.18
CA PRO A 238 -1.92 -5.55 -7.40
C PRO A 238 -2.13 -4.79 -8.71
N ARG A 239 -2.82 -3.63 -8.70
CA ARG A 239 -2.96 -2.79 -9.91
C ARG A 239 -1.61 -2.33 -10.47
N ILE A 240 -0.51 -2.33 -9.66
CA ILE A 240 0.82 -2.02 -10.18
C ILE A 240 1.27 -3.01 -11.25
N ALA A 241 0.99 -4.31 -11.11
CA ALA A 241 1.33 -5.31 -12.12
C ALA A 241 0.52 -5.10 -13.42
N SER A 242 -0.75 -4.70 -13.28
CA SER A 242 -1.60 -4.32 -14.42
C SER A 242 -1.02 -3.09 -15.14
N TYR A 243 -0.63 -2.06 -14.40
CA TYR A 243 -0.04 -0.84 -14.94
C TYR A 243 1.28 -1.08 -15.68
N ILE A 244 2.15 -1.89 -15.11
CA ILE A 244 3.40 -2.31 -15.76
C ILE A 244 3.08 -3.08 -17.05
N GLY A 245 2.22 -4.10 -16.99
CA GLY A 245 1.86 -4.91 -18.16
C GLY A 245 1.25 -4.08 -19.29
N ILE A 246 0.38 -3.11 -18.97
CA ILE A 246 -0.18 -2.17 -19.95
C ILE A 246 0.91 -1.25 -20.52
N ALA A 247 1.77 -0.69 -19.67
CA ALA A 247 2.83 0.23 -20.09
C ALA A 247 3.89 -0.44 -20.95
N MET A 248 4.19 -1.71 -20.72
CA MET A 248 5.12 -2.51 -21.54
C MET A 248 4.46 -3.06 -22.81
N GLY A 249 3.12 -3.04 -22.90
CA GLY A 249 2.38 -3.57 -24.03
C GLY A 249 2.14 -5.08 -23.97
N ASP A 250 2.40 -5.72 -22.84
CA ASP A 250 2.16 -7.14 -22.58
C ASP A 250 0.68 -7.44 -22.33
N ILE A 251 -0.04 -6.46 -21.79
CA ILE A 251 -1.46 -6.53 -21.44
C ILE A 251 -2.19 -5.42 -22.20
N PRO A 252 -3.35 -5.72 -22.82
CA PRO A 252 -4.10 -4.71 -23.57
C PRO A 252 -4.65 -3.61 -22.65
N ALA A 253 -4.70 -2.37 -23.14
CA ALA A 253 -5.15 -1.20 -22.39
C ALA A 253 -6.56 -1.35 -21.79
N ARG A 254 -7.45 -2.13 -22.47
CA ARG A 254 -8.80 -2.45 -21.96
C ARG A 254 -8.81 -3.09 -20.58
N HIS A 255 -7.70 -3.74 -20.17
CA HIS A 255 -7.56 -4.38 -18.87
C HIS A 255 -7.72 -3.39 -17.71
N TYR A 256 -7.35 -2.13 -17.89
CA TYR A 256 -7.55 -1.07 -16.89
C TYR A 256 -9.02 -1.01 -16.41
N PHE A 257 -9.96 -1.25 -17.32
CA PHE A 257 -11.39 -1.28 -17.03
C PHE A 257 -11.93 -2.69 -16.65
N GLY A 258 -11.05 -3.68 -16.53
CA GLY A 258 -11.42 -5.04 -16.11
C GLY A 258 -11.52 -5.25 -14.60
N GLY A 259 -10.95 -4.35 -13.80
CA GLY A 259 -11.07 -4.39 -12.34
C GLY A 259 -12.41 -3.86 -11.85
N TRP A 260 -12.89 -4.40 -10.75
CA TRP A 260 -14.14 -3.97 -10.12
C TRP A 260 -13.88 -2.80 -9.16
N ARG A 261 -14.64 -1.70 -9.33
CA ARG A 261 -14.66 -0.59 -8.36
C ARG A 261 -15.38 -1.03 -7.10
N THR A 262 -16.53 -1.71 -7.30
CA THR A 262 -17.25 -2.56 -6.34
C THR A 262 -17.86 -3.71 -7.11
N PHE A 263 -18.39 -4.72 -6.42
CA PHE A 263 -19.33 -5.64 -7.09
C PHE A 263 -20.56 -4.86 -7.56
N PRO A 264 -21.19 -5.25 -8.68
CA PRO A 264 -22.43 -4.61 -9.13
C PRO A 264 -23.55 -4.74 -8.09
N ASP A 265 -24.46 -3.77 -8.03
CA ASP A 265 -25.67 -3.83 -7.21
C ASP A 265 -26.64 -4.91 -7.74
N THR A 266 -26.31 -6.18 -7.48
CA THR A 266 -27.12 -7.35 -7.86
C THR A 266 -27.25 -8.32 -6.69
N CYS A 267 -28.22 -9.25 -6.77
CA CYS A 267 -28.39 -10.31 -5.80
C CYS A 267 -27.52 -11.56 -6.08
N ASP A 268 -26.62 -11.48 -7.07
CA ASP A 268 -25.88 -12.65 -7.55
C ASP A 268 -24.64 -12.98 -6.71
N TRP A 269 -24.19 -12.04 -5.91
CA TRP A 269 -23.01 -12.18 -5.07
C TRP A 269 -23.34 -12.90 -3.76
N SER A 270 -22.54 -13.88 -3.42
CA SER A 270 -22.66 -14.64 -2.17
C SER A 270 -21.80 -14.09 -1.05
N TRP A 271 -20.94 -13.12 -1.34
CA TRP A 271 -20.02 -12.52 -0.37
C TRP A 271 -20.75 -11.47 0.46
N PRO A 272 -20.50 -11.44 1.78
CA PRO A 272 -21.01 -10.37 2.60
C PRO A 272 -20.27 -9.07 2.26
N GLU A 273 -21.02 -8.03 1.93
CA GLU A 273 -20.50 -6.71 1.57
C GLU A 273 -21.55 -5.64 1.81
N THR A 274 -21.11 -4.39 1.92
CA THR A 274 -21.98 -3.22 1.88
C THR A 274 -22.62 -3.10 0.50
N LYS A 275 -23.89 -2.70 0.43
CA LYS A 275 -24.55 -2.47 -0.86
C LYS A 275 -23.88 -1.31 -1.59
N PRO A 276 -23.32 -1.53 -2.78
CA PRO A 276 -22.67 -0.47 -3.53
C PRO A 276 -23.69 0.56 -4.06
N ILE A 277 -23.24 1.80 -4.15
CA ILE A 277 -23.97 2.91 -4.76
C ILE A 277 -23.18 3.33 -5.99
N GLY A 278 -23.80 3.34 -7.17
CA GLY A 278 -23.11 3.70 -8.41
C GLY A 278 -23.98 3.52 -9.63
N GLU A 279 -23.41 3.82 -10.79
CA GLU A 279 -24.05 3.74 -12.10
C GLU A 279 -23.13 3.02 -13.09
N TRP A 280 -23.72 2.45 -14.14
CA TRP A 280 -22.97 1.88 -15.26
C TRP A 280 -22.48 2.99 -16.18
N ALA A 281 -21.19 2.98 -16.48
CA ALA A 281 -20.54 3.83 -17.46
C ALA A 281 -19.94 2.98 -18.59
N THR A 282 -19.95 3.51 -19.82
CA THR A 282 -19.32 2.86 -20.98
C THR A 282 -18.09 3.64 -21.39
N TYR A 283 -16.93 2.98 -21.42
CA TYR A 283 -15.65 3.53 -21.87
C TYR A 283 -15.26 2.92 -23.21
N THR A 284 -14.63 3.72 -24.08
CA THR A 284 -14.10 3.25 -25.36
C THR A 284 -12.58 3.19 -25.31
N VAL A 285 -12.01 2.01 -25.49
CA VAL A 285 -10.57 1.75 -25.52
C VAL A 285 -10.22 0.99 -26.79
N ASP A 286 -9.31 1.51 -27.60
CA ASP A 286 -8.89 0.92 -28.88
C ASP A 286 -10.04 0.57 -29.83
N GLY A 287 -11.17 1.29 -29.71
CA GLY A 287 -12.38 1.10 -30.52
C GLY A 287 -13.35 0.03 -29.99
N GLU A 288 -13.07 -0.54 -28.83
CA GLU A 288 -13.98 -1.46 -28.11
C GLU A 288 -14.70 -0.70 -26.99
N GLU A 289 -16.00 -0.96 -26.82
CA GLU A 289 -16.80 -0.45 -25.71
C GLU A 289 -16.72 -1.43 -24.52
N ILE A 290 -16.55 -0.88 -23.33
CA ILE A 290 -16.44 -1.63 -22.08
C ILE A 290 -17.37 -0.99 -21.06
N ASP A 291 -18.33 -1.77 -20.55
CA ASP A 291 -19.22 -1.34 -19.49
C ASP A 291 -18.58 -1.58 -18.12
N VAL A 292 -18.56 -0.55 -17.29
CA VAL A 292 -18.00 -0.56 -15.94
C VAL A 292 -19.08 -0.09 -14.96
N PHE A 293 -19.28 -0.82 -13.89
CA PHE A 293 -20.08 -0.35 -12.78
C PHE A 293 -19.21 0.55 -11.89
N GLU A 294 -19.44 1.85 -11.93
CA GLU A 294 -18.73 2.85 -11.14
C GLU A 294 -19.32 2.92 -9.72
N GLY A 295 -19.13 1.81 -8.99
CA GLY A 295 -19.63 1.67 -7.63
C GLY A 295 -18.71 2.30 -6.59
N ALA A 296 -19.32 2.71 -5.47
CA ALA A 296 -18.64 3.16 -4.27
C ALA A 296 -19.38 2.65 -3.02
N TYR A 297 -18.67 2.56 -1.91
CA TYR A 297 -19.27 2.25 -0.61
C TYR A 297 -19.51 3.52 0.17
N ARG A 298 -20.59 3.53 0.93
CA ARG A 298 -20.93 4.65 1.79
C ARG A 298 -20.23 4.54 3.13
N TYR A 299 -19.58 5.63 3.53
CA TYR A 299 -19.14 5.88 4.90
C TYR A 299 -19.60 7.27 5.30
N ASP A 300 -20.55 7.37 6.25
CA ASP A 300 -21.22 8.60 6.67
C ASP A 300 -21.75 9.43 5.48
N ASP A 301 -21.20 10.62 5.22
CA ASP A 301 -21.56 11.50 4.09
C ASP A 301 -20.66 11.31 2.86
N GLN A 302 -19.83 10.28 2.85
CA GLN A 302 -18.86 10.01 1.80
C GLN A 302 -19.21 8.74 1.00
N LEU A 303 -18.88 8.77 -0.29
CA LEU A 303 -18.83 7.61 -1.17
C LEU A 303 -17.39 7.40 -1.59
N VAL A 304 -16.82 6.24 -1.31
CA VAL A 304 -15.44 5.90 -1.63
C VAL A 304 -15.36 4.59 -2.40
N VAL A 305 -14.43 4.48 -3.33
CA VAL A 305 -14.13 3.20 -3.97
C VAL A 305 -13.36 2.33 -2.96
N PRO A 306 -13.94 1.21 -2.52
CA PRO A 306 -13.33 0.38 -1.48
C PRO A 306 -12.06 -0.31 -2.00
N THR A 307 -11.22 -0.75 -1.06
CA THR A 307 -10.15 -1.70 -1.34
C THR A 307 -10.62 -3.13 -1.10
N TRP A 308 -9.75 -4.13 -1.30
CA TRP A 308 -10.11 -5.51 -1.02
C TRP A 308 -10.43 -5.71 0.46
N GLY A 309 -9.54 -5.30 1.35
CA GLY A 309 -9.69 -5.49 2.80
C GLY A 309 -9.83 -4.20 3.63
N GLY A 310 -10.06 -3.06 3.00
CA GLY A 310 -10.27 -1.80 3.72
C GLY A 310 -8.99 -1.18 4.29
N SER A 311 -7.81 -1.47 3.74
CA SER A 311 -6.54 -0.98 4.27
C SER A 311 -5.96 0.21 3.51
N SER A 312 -5.21 1.06 4.22
CA SER A 312 -4.44 2.16 3.61
C SER A 312 -3.38 1.65 2.63
N PHE A 313 -2.75 0.51 2.92
CA PHE A 313 -1.76 -0.13 2.07
C PHE A 313 -2.27 -0.35 0.65
N GLU A 314 -3.44 -0.98 0.52
CA GLU A 314 -4.04 -1.27 -0.78
C GLU A 314 -4.39 0.00 -1.55
N ALA A 315 -4.91 1.02 -0.87
CA ALA A 315 -5.28 2.28 -1.49
C ALA A 315 -4.05 3.09 -1.92
N PHE A 316 -3.03 3.23 -1.03
CA PHE A 316 -2.04 4.31 -1.12
C PHE A 316 -0.62 3.86 -1.47
N MET A 317 -0.32 2.56 -1.57
CA MET A 317 1.02 2.14 -1.98
C MET A 317 1.32 2.49 -3.44
N VAL A 318 0.36 2.32 -4.34
CA VAL A 318 0.55 2.63 -5.78
C VAL A 318 0.74 4.12 -6.03
N PRO A 319 0.00 5.05 -5.41
CA PRO A 319 0.24 6.48 -5.53
C PRO A 319 1.65 6.94 -5.15
N LEU A 320 2.39 6.18 -4.35
CA LEU A 320 3.79 6.53 -4.07
C LEU A 320 4.66 6.63 -5.33
N VAL A 321 4.25 5.97 -6.42
CA VAL A 321 4.99 5.93 -7.69
C VAL A 321 4.19 6.36 -8.91
N VAL A 322 2.86 6.29 -8.85
CA VAL A 322 1.97 6.67 -9.95
C VAL A 322 1.16 7.90 -9.53
N PRO A 323 1.20 9.02 -10.25
CA PRO A 323 0.42 10.22 -9.92
C PRO A 323 -1.05 10.04 -10.35
N GLU A 324 -1.73 9.08 -9.71
CA GLU A 324 -3.11 8.68 -10.05
C GLU A 324 -4.08 9.85 -9.92
N GLU A 325 -3.91 10.73 -8.94
CA GLU A 325 -4.76 11.91 -8.71
C GLU A 325 -4.63 12.94 -9.83
N GLU A 326 -3.41 13.15 -10.32
CA GLU A 326 -3.16 14.09 -11.42
C GLU A 326 -3.72 13.54 -12.73
N TRP A 327 -3.55 12.23 -12.97
CA TRP A 327 -3.97 11.59 -14.21
C TRP A 327 -5.45 11.28 -14.27
N GLY A 328 -6.07 10.98 -13.12
CA GLY A 328 -7.49 10.67 -12.94
C GLY A 328 -8.20 11.63 -11.98
N PRO A 329 -8.32 12.94 -12.30
CA PRO A 329 -8.85 13.94 -11.36
C PRO A 329 -10.34 13.75 -11.02
N ARG A 330 -11.09 12.94 -11.79
CA ARG A 330 -12.51 12.62 -11.54
C ARG A 330 -12.70 11.21 -10.97
N SER A 331 -11.62 10.45 -10.87
CA SER A 331 -11.59 9.11 -10.30
C SER A 331 -10.70 9.07 -9.05
N TRP A 332 -9.42 8.81 -9.21
CA TRP A 332 -8.44 8.71 -8.13
C TRP A 332 -8.31 10.01 -7.31
N GLY A 333 -8.33 11.17 -7.99
CA GLY A 333 -8.26 12.48 -7.34
C GLY A 333 -9.46 12.79 -6.44
N VAL A 334 -10.57 12.03 -6.55
CA VAL A 334 -11.73 12.13 -5.68
C VAL A 334 -11.66 11.08 -4.57
N THR A 335 -11.41 9.81 -4.93
CA THR A 335 -11.52 8.71 -3.96
C THR A 335 -10.38 8.69 -2.94
N HIS A 336 -9.13 8.97 -3.32
CA HIS A 336 -8.00 8.88 -2.38
C HIS A 336 -8.08 9.85 -1.21
N PRO A 337 -8.37 11.16 -1.41
CA PRO A 337 -8.56 12.07 -0.29
C PRO A 337 -9.72 11.66 0.63
N LEU A 338 -10.85 11.21 0.07
CA LEU A 338 -11.99 10.72 0.85
C LEU A 338 -11.65 9.44 1.60
N TYR A 339 -10.90 8.53 0.98
CA TYR A 339 -10.44 7.31 1.64
C TYR A 339 -9.52 7.62 2.83
N ALA A 340 -8.59 8.59 2.70
CA ALA A 340 -7.78 9.04 3.81
C ALA A 340 -8.62 9.66 4.94
N GLU A 341 -9.62 10.45 4.60
CA GLU A 341 -10.57 11.03 5.57
C GLU A 341 -11.34 9.93 6.30
N THR A 342 -11.84 8.91 5.59
CA THR A 342 -12.49 7.74 6.19
C THR A 342 -11.58 7.04 7.22
N MET A 343 -10.29 6.84 6.90
CA MET A 343 -9.32 6.25 7.83
C MET A 343 -9.14 7.07 9.09
N ILE A 344 -9.11 8.40 8.95
CA ILE A 344 -8.95 9.35 10.05
C ILE A 344 -10.19 9.34 10.94
N GLU A 345 -11.36 9.52 10.36
CA GLU A 345 -12.65 9.56 11.08
C GLU A 345 -12.92 8.25 11.82
N TYR A 346 -12.69 7.12 11.15
CA TYR A 346 -12.86 5.82 11.78
C TYR A 346 -11.99 5.68 13.04
N GLY A 347 -10.69 5.97 12.95
CA GLY A 347 -9.78 5.80 14.08
C GLY A 347 -10.00 6.81 15.22
N LEU A 348 -10.42 8.04 14.90
CA LEU A 348 -10.56 9.11 15.88
C LEU A 348 -11.98 9.23 16.45
N GLU A 349 -13.02 8.98 15.66
CA GLU A 349 -14.41 9.29 15.99
C GLU A 349 -15.28 8.03 16.12
N GLU A 350 -15.19 7.08 15.19
CA GLU A 350 -16.02 5.88 15.19
C GLU A 350 -15.52 4.84 16.22
N ALA A 351 -14.27 4.40 16.09
CA ALA A 351 -13.67 3.42 16.99
C ALA A 351 -13.03 4.05 18.25
N GLU A 352 -12.92 5.37 18.31
CA GLU A 352 -12.38 6.15 19.44
C GLU A 352 -10.97 5.69 19.90
N TYR A 353 -10.14 5.18 18.98
CA TYR A 353 -8.77 4.75 19.30
C TYR A 353 -7.82 5.89 19.63
N GLY A 354 -8.15 7.11 19.18
CA GLY A 354 -7.31 8.30 19.31
C GLY A 354 -6.13 8.36 18.33
N TYR A 355 -5.95 7.32 17.50
CA TYR A 355 -4.93 7.17 16.47
C TYR A 355 -5.52 6.43 15.27
N TRP A 356 -4.86 6.55 14.11
CA TRP A 356 -5.30 5.92 12.89
C TRP A 356 -4.11 5.46 12.02
N GLY A 357 -4.41 4.64 11.02
CA GLY A 357 -3.48 4.02 10.09
C GLY A 357 -3.61 2.51 10.18
N PHE A 358 -4.43 1.93 9.28
CA PHE A 358 -4.78 0.51 9.27
C PHE A 358 -4.21 -0.13 8.01
N SER A 359 -3.42 -1.17 8.21
CA SER A 359 -2.72 -1.88 7.14
C SER A 359 -2.32 -3.27 7.60
N PRO A 360 -2.18 -4.25 6.72
CA PRO A 360 -1.48 -5.49 7.02
C PRO A 360 -0.15 -5.23 7.72
N SER A 361 0.09 -5.91 8.82
CA SER A 361 1.27 -5.68 9.67
C SER A 361 1.56 -6.83 10.62
N SER A 362 2.68 -6.74 11.32
CA SER A 362 2.98 -7.66 12.42
C SER A 362 1.94 -7.52 13.53
N ASP A 363 1.47 -8.65 14.06
CA ASP A 363 0.58 -8.69 15.21
C ASP A 363 1.36 -8.32 16.49
N PRO A 364 1.03 -7.19 17.17
CA PRO A 364 1.72 -6.80 18.39
C PRO A 364 1.55 -7.78 19.54
N THR A 365 0.53 -8.64 19.49
CA THR A 365 0.15 -9.57 20.56
C THR A 365 0.76 -10.96 20.39
N VAL A 366 1.22 -11.29 19.17
CA VAL A 366 1.77 -12.62 18.84
C VAL A 366 3.17 -12.46 18.24
N ALA A 367 4.17 -12.92 18.96
CA ALA A 367 5.55 -12.88 18.48
C ALA A 367 5.70 -13.62 17.13
N GLY A 368 6.15 -12.92 16.10
CA GLY A 368 6.26 -13.42 14.74
C GLY A 368 4.92 -13.50 13.98
N GLY A 369 3.82 -13.12 14.59
CA GLY A 369 2.51 -13.03 13.93
C GLY A 369 2.46 -11.91 12.89
N TYR A 370 1.55 -12.08 11.94
CA TYR A 370 1.20 -11.09 10.92
C TYR A 370 -0.31 -11.17 10.69
N ARG A 371 -0.97 -10.03 10.56
CA ARG A 371 -2.41 -9.93 10.31
C ARG A 371 -2.71 -8.84 9.29
N GLU A 372 -3.87 -8.97 8.69
CA GLU A 372 -4.38 -8.04 7.70
C GLU A 372 -5.41 -7.12 8.38
N TYR A 373 -4.96 -5.92 8.79
CA TYR A 373 -5.82 -4.91 9.42
C TYR A 373 -6.37 -3.95 8.38
N GLY A 374 -7.63 -3.60 8.50
CA GLY A 374 -8.36 -2.69 7.61
C GLY A 374 -9.66 -2.20 8.26
N ILE A 375 -10.48 -1.49 7.50
CA ILE A 375 -11.79 -1.00 7.91
C ILE A 375 -12.86 -1.69 7.07
N ASP A 376 -13.75 -2.45 7.70
CA ASP A 376 -14.78 -3.24 7.01
C ASP A 376 -15.73 -2.37 6.17
N TYR A 377 -16.02 -1.12 6.61
CA TYR A 377 -16.87 -0.17 5.88
C TYR A 377 -16.42 0.10 4.44
N VAL A 378 -15.12 0.03 4.19
CA VAL A 378 -14.51 0.31 2.88
C VAL A 378 -13.70 -0.87 2.36
N GLY A 379 -14.00 -2.08 2.83
CA GLY A 379 -13.46 -3.35 2.37
C GLY A 379 -14.48 -4.13 1.54
N MET A 380 -14.06 -4.71 0.41
CA MET A 380 -14.92 -5.58 -0.41
C MET A 380 -15.01 -7.00 0.15
N GLU A 381 -14.00 -7.44 0.89
CA GLU A 381 -13.92 -8.75 1.53
C GLU A 381 -13.60 -8.61 3.02
N PRO A 382 -14.57 -8.26 3.85
CA PRO A 382 -14.34 -8.07 5.29
C PRO A 382 -13.94 -9.36 6.01
N ASN A 383 -14.26 -10.55 5.46
CA ASN A 383 -13.87 -11.82 6.06
C ASN A 383 -12.37 -12.12 5.93
N GLY A 384 -11.66 -11.48 5.01
CA GLY A 384 -10.23 -11.66 4.80
C GLY A 384 -9.37 -10.95 5.85
N TYR A 385 -9.95 -10.00 6.58
CA TYR A 385 -9.23 -9.14 7.51
C TYR A 385 -9.77 -9.28 8.92
N THR A 386 -8.87 -9.41 9.88
CA THR A 386 -9.19 -9.35 11.30
C THR A 386 -8.91 -7.96 11.83
N SER A 387 -9.45 -6.93 11.14
CA SER A 387 -9.20 -5.54 11.48
C SER A 387 -9.41 -5.26 12.98
N ASP A 388 -9.50 -4.03 13.35
CA ASP A 388 -9.76 -3.62 14.73
C ASP A 388 -11.12 -4.06 15.24
N VAL A 389 -11.97 -4.55 14.35
CA VAL A 389 -13.27 -5.14 14.64
C VAL A 389 -13.11 -6.64 14.84
N GLU A 390 -13.51 -7.15 15.99
CA GLU A 390 -13.43 -8.59 16.30
C GLU A 390 -14.45 -9.43 15.53
N LYS A 391 -15.49 -8.80 14.98
CA LYS A 391 -16.55 -9.45 14.22
C LYS A 391 -16.86 -8.63 12.98
N LEU A 392 -17.09 -9.32 11.89
CA LEU A 392 -17.61 -8.75 10.67
C LEU A 392 -19.01 -8.20 10.91
N THR A 393 -19.17 -6.93 10.69
CA THR A 393 -20.32 -6.22 11.23
C THR A 393 -21.14 -5.54 10.18
N LEU A 394 -20.52 -5.08 9.11
CA LEU A 394 -21.19 -4.36 8.06
C LEU A 394 -21.58 -5.21 6.87
N ALA A 395 -21.24 -6.47 6.90
CA ALA A 395 -21.72 -7.42 5.92
C ALA A 395 -23.21 -7.21 5.69
N ASN A 396 -23.56 -6.97 4.44
CA ASN A 396 -24.92 -6.75 3.98
C ASN A 396 -25.57 -5.41 4.38
N GLU A 397 -24.82 -4.41 4.79
CA GLU A 397 -25.39 -3.09 5.03
C GLU A 397 -26.03 -2.52 3.75
N GLY A 398 -27.20 -1.86 3.91
CA GLY A 398 -27.97 -1.27 2.82
C GLY A 398 -28.76 -2.25 1.95
N TRP A 399 -28.67 -3.56 2.18
CA TRP A 399 -29.42 -4.58 1.46
C TRP A 399 -30.81 -4.80 2.08
N ASP A 400 -31.68 -3.82 1.97
CA ASP A 400 -33.06 -3.83 2.48
C ASP A 400 -34.10 -4.22 1.42
N ASP A 401 -33.66 -4.60 0.22
CA ASP A 401 -34.53 -5.05 -0.86
C ASP A 401 -35.19 -6.39 -0.51
N PRO A 402 -36.53 -6.49 -0.51
CA PRO A 402 -37.23 -7.75 -0.26
C PRO A 402 -36.87 -8.89 -1.22
N ALA A 403 -36.41 -8.59 -2.44
CA ALA A 403 -35.98 -9.57 -3.41
C ALA A 403 -34.58 -10.15 -3.10
N CYS A 404 -33.78 -9.42 -2.28
CA CYS A 404 -32.41 -9.77 -1.95
C CYS A 404 -32.11 -9.40 -0.49
N PRO A 405 -32.84 -9.95 0.49
CA PRO A 405 -32.67 -9.55 1.87
C PRO A 405 -31.33 -10.05 2.42
N ARG A 406 -30.46 -9.14 2.79
CA ARG A 406 -29.21 -9.40 3.49
C ARG A 406 -29.22 -8.51 4.73
N PRO A 407 -29.63 -9.04 5.91
CA PRO A 407 -29.71 -8.23 7.12
C PRO A 407 -28.32 -7.80 7.57
N ALA A 408 -28.12 -6.51 7.73
CA ALA A 408 -26.89 -5.95 8.29
C ALA A 408 -26.71 -6.37 9.76
N THR A 409 -25.47 -6.41 10.19
CA THR A 409 -25.08 -6.63 11.59
C THR A 409 -24.47 -5.34 12.12
N GLU A 410 -24.92 -4.87 13.28
CA GLU A 410 -24.34 -3.69 13.93
C GLU A 410 -22.98 -4.01 14.56
N ILE A 411 -22.04 -3.08 14.46
CA ILE A 411 -20.78 -3.13 15.19
C ILE A 411 -21.06 -2.91 16.68
N THR A 412 -20.63 -3.87 17.49
CA THR A 412 -20.80 -3.81 18.95
C THR A 412 -19.48 -3.82 19.70
N ASP A 413 -18.37 -4.09 19.04
CA ASP A 413 -17.02 -4.14 19.60
C ASP A 413 -16.01 -3.83 18.49
N TYR A 414 -15.19 -2.79 18.70
CA TYR A 414 -14.16 -2.35 17.75
C TYR A 414 -12.78 -2.97 18.05
N GLY A 415 -12.68 -3.86 19.02
CA GLY A 415 -11.40 -4.47 19.41
C GLY A 415 -10.46 -3.48 20.09
N GLN A 416 -9.17 -3.68 19.94
CA GLN A 416 -8.14 -2.96 20.69
C GLN A 416 -7.37 -1.90 19.91
N GLY A 417 -7.63 -1.74 18.62
CA GLY A 417 -6.97 -0.79 17.76
C GLY A 417 -5.49 -1.12 17.50
N VAL A 418 -5.22 -1.88 16.44
CA VAL A 418 -3.86 -2.06 15.94
C VAL A 418 -3.59 -1.04 14.85
N VAL A 419 -2.62 -0.13 15.12
CA VAL A 419 -2.26 0.98 14.25
C VAL A 419 -0.84 0.80 13.74
N THR A 420 -0.62 1.12 12.48
CA THR A 420 0.70 1.03 11.85
C THR A 420 1.18 2.40 11.36
N PRO A 421 2.40 2.83 11.75
CA PRO A 421 2.92 4.14 11.33
C PRO A 421 3.06 4.31 9.82
N HIS A 422 3.42 3.24 9.08
CA HIS A 422 3.56 3.33 7.63
C HIS A 422 2.23 3.66 6.94
N ALA A 423 1.11 3.13 7.45
CA ALA A 423 -0.22 3.41 6.91
C ALA A 423 -0.61 4.89 7.02
N ALA A 424 -0.24 5.54 8.13
CA ALA A 424 -0.39 6.98 8.26
C ALA A 424 0.60 7.76 7.38
N ALA A 425 1.84 7.26 7.22
CA ALA A 425 2.85 7.91 6.40
C ALA A 425 2.47 7.97 4.92
N ILE A 426 1.95 6.87 4.34
CA ILE A 426 1.53 6.84 2.94
C ILE A 426 0.32 7.74 2.64
N ALA A 427 -0.40 8.19 3.67
CA ALA A 427 -1.46 9.17 3.55
C ALA A 427 -0.94 10.63 3.59
N LEU A 428 0.37 10.88 3.69
CA LEU A 428 0.95 12.24 3.66
C LEU A 428 0.59 13.00 2.38
N ASP A 429 0.40 12.32 1.27
CA ASP A 429 0.04 12.92 0.00
C ASP A 429 -1.42 13.44 -0.01
N PHE A 430 -2.31 12.79 0.73
CA PHE A 430 -3.76 13.07 0.73
C PHE A 430 -4.23 13.87 1.95
N ALA A 431 -3.58 13.68 3.10
CA ALA A 431 -3.92 14.32 4.38
C ALA A 431 -2.66 14.74 5.16
N PRO A 432 -1.79 15.62 4.57
CA PRO A 432 -0.43 15.87 5.07
C PRO A 432 -0.36 16.34 6.53
N GLU A 433 -1.29 17.20 6.94
CA GLU A 433 -1.28 17.74 8.31
C GLU A 433 -1.77 16.69 9.33
N ALA A 434 -2.82 15.95 9.00
CA ALA A 434 -3.37 14.91 9.86
C ALA A 434 -2.40 13.73 10.00
N ALA A 435 -1.80 13.28 8.90
CA ALA A 435 -0.80 12.21 8.90
C ALA A 435 0.43 12.58 9.73
N PHE A 436 0.97 13.77 9.53
CA PHE A 436 2.10 14.24 10.33
C PHE A 436 1.75 14.36 11.83
N ALA A 437 0.58 14.91 12.16
CA ALA A 437 0.13 15.05 13.56
C ALA A 437 -0.05 13.68 14.24
N ASN A 438 -0.64 12.71 13.54
CA ASN A 438 -0.82 11.35 14.03
C ASN A 438 0.52 10.65 14.29
N LEU A 439 1.48 10.76 13.38
CA LEU A 439 2.83 10.20 13.56
C LEU A 439 3.57 10.83 14.73
N VAL A 440 3.46 12.15 14.93
CA VAL A 440 4.04 12.85 16.09
C VAL A 440 3.38 12.39 17.39
N ALA A 441 2.06 12.19 17.40
CA ALA A 441 1.35 11.68 18.56
C ALA A 441 1.78 10.24 18.89
N LEU A 442 1.85 9.37 17.90
CA LEU A 442 2.33 7.97 18.06
C LEU A 442 3.76 7.93 18.63
N GLU A 443 4.70 8.75 18.13
CA GLU A 443 6.06 8.82 18.65
C GLU A 443 6.11 9.35 20.09
N THR A 444 5.27 10.33 20.42
CA THR A 444 5.26 10.99 21.73
C THR A 444 4.63 10.12 22.80
N ASP A 445 3.49 9.53 22.50
CA ASP A 445 2.67 8.79 23.48
C ASP A 445 3.14 7.36 23.65
N PHE A 446 3.79 6.79 22.61
CA PHE A 446 4.34 5.45 22.60
C PHE A 446 5.85 5.45 22.24
N PRO A 447 6.73 5.97 23.10
CA PRO A 447 8.15 6.09 22.77
C PRO A 447 8.85 4.75 22.47
N GLN A 448 8.27 3.61 22.89
CA GLN A 448 8.77 2.27 22.53
C GLN A 448 8.46 1.87 21.07
N LEU A 449 7.55 2.57 20.40
CA LEU A 449 7.22 2.35 18.99
C LEU A 449 8.31 2.91 18.06
N TYR A 450 9.11 3.87 18.53
CA TYR A 450 10.19 4.48 17.79
C TYR A 450 11.56 4.01 18.28
N GLY A 451 12.48 3.73 17.36
CA GLY A 451 13.83 3.25 17.68
C GLY A 451 14.90 3.74 16.70
N ALA A 452 16.06 3.11 16.76
CA ALA A 452 17.20 3.47 15.89
C ALA A 452 16.94 3.22 14.39
N GLY A 453 15.97 2.39 14.05
CA GLY A 453 15.52 2.12 12.67
C GLY A 453 14.25 2.88 12.28
N GLY A 454 13.89 3.96 12.99
CA GLY A 454 12.65 4.68 12.78
C GLY A 454 11.46 4.05 13.52
N PHE A 455 10.27 4.17 12.98
CA PHE A 455 9.08 3.53 13.53
C PHE A 455 9.14 2.02 13.35
N LYS A 456 8.83 1.28 14.42
CA LYS A 456 8.56 -0.15 14.38
C LYS A 456 7.20 -0.39 13.73
N ASP A 457 6.93 -1.61 13.42
CA ASP A 457 5.89 -2.01 12.49
C ASP A 457 4.46 -1.67 12.94
N ALA A 458 4.05 -2.10 14.12
CA ALA A 458 2.69 -1.90 14.61
C ALA A 458 2.61 -1.72 16.12
N ILE A 459 1.51 -1.14 16.58
CA ILE A 459 1.17 -1.00 18.00
C ILE A 459 -0.31 -1.31 18.24
N ASN A 460 -0.59 -2.03 19.32
CA ASN A 460 -1.92 -2.11 19.91
C ASN A 460 -2.10 -0.88 20.83
N VAL A 461 -2.89 0.09 20.42
CA VAL A 461 -3.00 1.37 21.13
C VAL A 461 -3.70 1.26 22.49
N ALA A 462 -4.60 0.27 22.67
CA ALA A 462 -5.28 0.05 23.94
C ALA A 462 -4.33 -0.51 25.03
N THR A 463 -3.33 -1.30 24.66
CA THR A 463 -2.40 -1.95 25.60
C THR A 463 -1.01 -1.33 25.60
N GLY A 464 -0.64 -0.60 24.57
CA GLY A 464 0.71 -0.09 24.33
C GLY A 464 1.71 -1.17 23.89
N GLN A 465 1.24 -2.38 23.55
CA GLN A 465 2.11 -3.46 23.06
C GLN A 465 2.56 -3.21 21.64
N VAL A 466 3.86 -3.29 21.39
CA VAL A 466 4.50 -3.00 20.09
C VAL A 466 5.00 -4.28 19.44
N ALA A 467 4.82 -4.41 18.15
CA ALA A 467 5.50 -5.41 17.33
C ALA A 467 6.97 -4.98 17.15
N ASP A 468 7.87 -5.58 17.93
CA ASP A 468 9.28 -5.17 18.05
C ASP A 468 10.12 -5.62 16.85
N ARG A 469 9.78 -5.15 15.66
CA ARG A 469 10.48 -5.43 14.41
C ARG A 469 10.28 -4.31 13.37
N TYR A 470 11.10 -4.37 12.31
CA TYR A 470 10.98 -3.58 11.09
C TYR A 470 10.78 -4.53 9.90
N LEU A 471 9.82 -4.22 9.02
CA LEU A 471 9.57 -4.96 7.78
C LEU A 471 10.07 -4.13 6.59
N SER A 472 10.75 -4.78 5.64
CA SER A 472 11.26 -4.09 4.44
C SER A 472 10.15 -3.38 3.66
N LEU A 473 8.99 -4.02 3.51
CA LEU A 473 7.84 -3.47 2.80
C LEU A 473 7.41 -2.14 3.44
N ASP A 474 7.14 -2.17 4.74
CA ASP A 474 6.55 -1.05 5.48
C ASP A 474 7.53 0.12 5.64
N GLN A 475 8.81 -0.20 5.91
CA GLN A 475 9.87 0.80 5.93
C GLN A 475 10.09 1.45 4.55
N GLY A 476 9.93 0.66 3.47
CA GLY A 476 10.00 1.16 2.09
C GLY A 476 8.91 2.16 1.76
N MET A 477 7.68 1.84 2.12
CA MET A 477 6.52 2.73 1.96
C MET A 477 6.69 4.01 2.79
N PHE A 478 7.09 3.89 4.06
CA PHE A 478 7.32 5.02 4.93
C PHE A 478 8.38 5.98 4.35
N LEU A 479 9.52 5.45 3.95
CA LEU A 479 10.61 6.27 3.40
C LEU A 479 10.24 6.90 2.06
N ALA A 480 9.49 6.18 1.20
CA ALA A 480 8.99 6.70 -0.06
C ALA A 480 8.04 7.88 0.13
N ALA A 481 7.06 7.74 1.04
CA ALA A 481 6.10 8.80 1.35
C ALA A 481 6.80 10.07 1.86
N VAL A 482 7.74 9.93 2.82
CA VAL A 482 8.52 11.06 3.33
C VAL A 482 9.40 11.67 2.25
N ALA A 483 9.97 10.88 1.34
CA ALA A 483 10.79 11.39 0.24
C ALA A 483 9.95 12.17 -0.77
N ASN A 484 8.76 11.72 -1.13
CA ASN A 484 7.84 12.44 -2.00
C ASN A 484 7.43 13.77 -1.38
N GLU A 485 6.99 13.79 -0.12
CA GLU A 485 6.64 15.01 0.61
C GLU A 485 7.80 16.04 0.63
N LEU A 486 9.04 15.60 0.85
CA LEU A 486 10.20 16.48 0.97
C LEU A 486 10.85 16.85 -0.37
N ARG A 487 10.57 16.13 -1.45
CA ARG A 487 11.24 16.26 -2.75
C ARG A 487 10.29 16.38 -3.93
N ASN A 488 9.05 16.85 -3.69
CA ASN A 488 8.03 17.09 -4.71
C ASN A 488 7.85 15.85 -5.61
N ASP A 489 7.38 14.76 -5.03
CA ASP A 489 6.97 13.53 -5.71
C ASP A 489 8.06 12.91 -6.60
N ARG A 490 9.29 12.96 -6.10
CA ARG A 490 10.46 12.57 -6.88
C ARG A 490 10.45 11.10 -7.30
N LEU A 491 9.91 10.19 -6.46
CA LEU A 491 9.79 8.77 -6.82
C LEU A 491 8.72 8.55 -7.88
N GLN A 492 7.57 9.24 -7.78
CA GLN A 492 6.57 9.26 -8.84
C GLN A 492 7.18 9.71 -10.16
N HIS A 493 8.01 10.77 -10.14
CA HIS A 493 8.68 11.26 -11.34
C HIS A 493 9.61 10.22 -11.98
N TYR A 494 10.34 9.42 -11.20
CA TYR A 494 11.19 8.36 -11.75
C TYR A 494 10.39 7.26 -12.44
N PHE A 495 9.22 6.93 -11.93
CA PHE A 495 8.37 5.89 -12.50
C PHE A 495 7.50 6.42 -13.66
N SER A 496 6.83 7.53 -13.47
CA SER A 496 5.62 7.91 -14.19
C SER A 496 5.81 8.49 -15.57
N HIS A 497 7.03 8.91 -15.96
CA HIS A 497 7.19 9.56 -17.25
C HIS A 497 7.43 8.59 -18.43
N GLY A 498 7.36 9.11 -19.64
CA GLY A 498 7.68 8.37 -20.86
C GLY A 498 6.62 7.36 -21.27
N THR A 499 6.93 6.07 -21.24
CA THR A 499 6.03 5.02 -21.71
C THR A 499 4.85 4.83 -20.77
N VAL A 500 5.08 4.91 -19.46
CA VAL A 500 4.05 4.75 -18.45
C VAL A 500 2.98 5.83 -18.57
N GLU A 501 3.38 7.11 -18.61
CA GLU A 501 2.43 8.22 -18.76
C GLU A 501 1.61 8.10 -20.06
N ARG A 502 2.28 7.77 -21.17
CA ARG A 502 1.57 7.62 -22.46
C ARG A 502 0.55 6.49 -22.46
N ALA A 503 0.80 5.43 -21.70
CA ALA A 503 -0.09 4.27 -21.65
C ALA A 503 -1.25 4.47 -20.65
N LEU A 504 -0.97 5.01 -19.47
CA LEU A 504 -1.94 5.03 -18.36
C LEU A 504 -2.75 6.33 -18.26
N ARG A 505 -2.11 7.50 -18.46
CA ARG A 505 -2.80 8.79 -18.30
C ARG A 505 -4.06 8.94 -19.16
N PRO A 506 -4.10 8.49 -20.44
CA PRO A 506 -5.31 8.58 -21.25
C PRO A 506 -6.46 7.71 -20.71
N LEU A 507 -6.18 6.59 -20.04
CA LEU A 507 -7.16 5.70 -19.45
C LEU A 507 -7.76 6.31 -18.19
N MET A 508 -6.92 6.82 -17.30
CA MET A 508 -7.34 7.45 -16.05
C MET A 508 -8.09 8.76 -16.29
N ALA A 509 -7.66 9.54 -17.30
CA ALA A 509 -8.24 10.86 -17.58
C ALA A 509 -9.71 10.83 -18.03
N VAL A 510 -10.18 9.72 -18.58
CA VAL A 510 -11.56 9.60 -19.07
C VAL A 510 -12.50 9.02 -18.02
N GLU A 511 -11.95 8.38 -17.00
CA GLU A 511 -12.72 7.69 -15.96
C GLU A 511 -13.29 8.66 -14.93
N GLU A 512 -14.48 8.34 -14.44
CA GLU A 512 -15.18 9.06 -13.38
C GLU A 512 -15.78 8.05 -12.39
N PHE A 513 -15.23 8.01 -11.17
CA PHE A 513 -15.73 7.11 -10.14
C PHE A 513 -17.07 7.59 -9.56
N GLY A 514 -17.86 6.63 -9.06
CA GLY A 514 -19.04 6.92 -8.23
C GLY A 514 -18.70 7.50 -6.85
N ALA A 515 -17.42 7.81 -6.60
CA ALA A 515 -16.94 8.41 -5.36
C ALA A 515 -17.29 9.90 -5.25
N GLY A 516 -17.52 10.40 -4.05
CA GLY A 516 -17.84 11.80 -3.81
C GLY A 516 -18.47 12.04 -2.46
N ARG A 517 -18.84 13.31 -2.19
CA ARG A 517 -19.65 13.64 -1.01
C ARG A 517 -21.13 13.57 -1.35
N ILE A 518 -21.90 13.00 -0.44
CA ILE A 518 -23.38 12.95 -0.54
C ILE A 518 -23.88 14.35 -0.21
N ALA A 519 -24.65 14.96 -1.12
CA ALA A 519 -25.28 16.25 -0.84
C ALA A 519 -26.34 16.08 0.27
N GLU A 520 -26.33 16.97 1.30
CA GLU A 520 -27.36 17.03 2.34
C GLU A 520 -28.78 17.25 1.79
#